data_4e88e3d39c9b3da5d137c3134ea177b4
#
_entry.id   4e88e3d39c9b3da5d137c3134ea177b4
#
_cell.length_a   1.000
_cell.length_b   1.000
_cell.length_c   1.000
_cell.angle_alpha   90.00
_cell.angle_beta   90.00
_cell.angle_gamma   90.00
#
_symmetry.space_group_name_H-M   'P 1'
#
loop_
_entity.id
_entity.type
_entity.pdbx_description
1 polymer ?
#
loop_
_entity_poly.entity_id
_entity_poly.type
_entity_poly.pdbx_seq_one_letter_code
_entity_poly.pdbx_strand_id
1 'polypeptide(L)'
;LSISAGSTLPLTAAQREIWIAEQRMGRGNRVFRVGEYLEIHGGVDPELFARALRLVVGEAEALHVRFVEEGDEVRQALREPADWPLTVTDLSAEPDPEQAARDWMDAAVARPMNLTEDRLFEYALLKVGADRFWWYQGYHHAVMDAFGALLITRRVADVYTALAQGGPVGASPFGTLSDLIAAEQAYQASEQLAQDRAYWTERFADRPQPAGIVGTPSTTPERYLRHTTAWEPAEHTALRDAARRARAPWSHLVIAAAALHVHRTTGAATVVLGLPVTARLTQVGRRTPGTAANVLPLRLTLRPELALGELLTQIGERVRELGGHQRYRAEDIQRDLALPGRIGTWYAPVVNVMSFDYAITFAGLPTTAHNLTSGLVGDLTLAVWDRRDGAGPVVDVNAHPELCTQNELAVHHRRLLTALRAVTATDPSRPIGRMDLLSAEERAAVLAGPAAVVPAAVVPSGVTLPELFE
;
A
#
# COMPACT_ATOMS: atom_id res chain seq x y z
N LEU A 1 10.10 31.63 0.62
CA LEU A 1 11.56 31.78 0.37
C LEU A 1 11.93 30.81 -0.74
N SER A 2 12.16 31.31 -1.98
CA SER A 2 12.71 30.48 -3.06
C SER A 2 14.12 30.05 -2.65
N ILE A 3 14.34 28.74 -2.65
CA ILE A 3 15.66 28.17 -2.39
C ILE A 3 16.52 28.43 -3.62
N SER A 4 17.72 29.00 -3.42
CA SER A 4 18.68 29.18 -4.52
C SER A 4 19.19 27.79 -4.97
N ALA A 5 19.33 27.62 -6.27
CA ALA A 5 19.95 26.43 -6.86
C ALA A 5 21.32 26.19 -6.19
N GLY A 6 21.54 24.97 -5.69
CA GLY A 6 22.75 24.58 -4.98
C GLY A 6 22.68 24.52 -3.45
N SER A 7 21.57 24.96 -2.83
CA SER A 7 21.37 24.74 -1.39
C SER A 7 20.87 23.32 -1.12
N THR A 8 21.43 22.66 -0.11
CA THR A 8 20.98 21.34 0.35
C THR A 8 19.98 21.47 1.50
N LEU A 9 19.03 20.57 1.54
CA LEU A 9 18.02 20.44 2.60
C LEU A 9 18.22 19.11 3.33
N PRO A 10 17.86 19.01 4.62
CA PRO A 10 17.83 17.72 5.30
C PRO A 10 16.77 16.81 4.65
N LEU A 11 16.94 15.51 4.80
CA LEU A 11 15.90 14.55 4.43
C LEU A 11 14.74 14.61 5.43
N THR A 12 13.52 14.35 4.93
CA THR A 12 12.42 14.00 5.82
C THR A 12 12.68 12.63 6.47
N ALA A 13 12.00 12.31 7.57
CA ALA A 13 12.15 11.00 8.22
C ALA A 13 11.79 9.87 7.26
N ALA A 14 10.70 10.01 6.48
CA ALA A 14 10.30 9.04 5.47
C ALA A 14 11.37 8.82 4.38
N GLN A 15 12.00 9.89 3.90
CA GLN A 15 13.09 9.79 2.94
C GLN A 15 14.32 9.09 3.53
N ARG A 16 14.66 9.40 4.78
CA ARG A 16 15.81 8.80 5.48
C ARG A 16 15.62 7.30 5.68
N GLU A 17 14.42 6.86 6.04
CA GLU A 17 14.09 5.43 6.17
C GLU A 17 14.31 4.67 4.87
N ILE A 18 13.79 5.21 3.76
CA ILE A 18 13.94 4.60 2.45
C ILE A 18 15.41 4.59 2.03
N TRP A 19 16.15 5.68 2.25
CA TRP A 19 17.58 5.74 2.00
C TRP A 19 18.35 4.64 2.76
N ILE A 20 18.11 4.52 4.07
CA ILE A 20 18.78 3.51 4.90
C ILE A 20 18.40 2.09 4.45
N ALA A 21 17.13 1.86 4.13
CA ALA A 21 16.67 0.56 3.66
C ALA A 21 17.32 0.20 2.31
N GLU A 22 17.43 1.14 1.40
CA GLU A 22 18.08 0.95 0.10
C GLU A 22 19.58 0.65 0.23
N GLN A 23 20.30 1.37 1.10
CA GLN A 23 21.71 1.07 1.36
C GLN A 23 21.92 -0.36 1.89
N ARG A 24 20.99 -0.86 2.73
CA ARG A 24 21.04 -2.23 3.27
C ARG A 24 20.69 -3.31 2.25
N MET A 25 19.84 -2.99 1.28
CA MET A 25 19.41 -3.92 0.22
C MET A 25 20.35 -3.92 -0.99
N GLY A 26 21.26 -2.97 -1.08
CA GLY A 26 22.14 -2.73 -2.22
C GLY A 26 21.58 -1.67 -3.16
N ARG A 27 22.48 -0.80 -3.66
CA ARG A 27 22.11 0.29 -4.60
C ARG A 27 21.53 -0.29 -5.88
N GLY A 28 20.51 0.38 -6.40
CA GLY A 28 19.87 -0.03 -7.65
C GLY A 28 18.87 -1.17 -7.49
N ASN A 29 18.42 -1.47 -6.26
CA ASN A 29 17.28 -2.37 -6.06
C ASN A 29 16.00 -1.73 -6.61
N ARG A 30 15.01 -2.59 -6.93
CA ARG A 30 13.75 -2.17 -7.57
C ARG A 30 12.58 -2.04 -6.60
N VAL A 31 12.80 -2.38 -5.33
CA VAL A 31 11.74 -2.49 -4.31
C VAL A 31 11.05 -1.16 -4.05
N PHE A 32 11.82 -0.07 -4.15
CA PHE A 32 11.29 1.28 -3.94
C PHE A 32 10.82 1.94 -5.25
N ARG A 33 10.69 1.18 -6.35
CA ARG A 33 9.98 1.65 -7.53
C ARG A 33 8.49 1.52 -7.29
N VAL A 34 7.78 2.62 -7.34
CA VAL A 34 6.31 2.66 -7.29
C VAL A 34 5.79 3.13 -8.62
N GLY A 35 4.72 2.51 -9.08
CA GLY A 35 4.13 2.80 -10.38
C GLY A 35 2.63 2.60 -10.38
N GLU A 36 1.96 3.48 -11.13
CA GLU A 36 0.56 3.38 -11.48
C GLU A 36 0.36 3.84 -12.92
N TYR A 37 -0.77 3.53 -13.52
CA TYR A 37 -1.17 4.17 -14.75
C TYR A 37 -2.64 4.58 -14.71
N LEU A 38 -2.96 5.66 -15.41
CA LEU A 38 -4.32 6.08 -15.66
C LEU A 38 -4.70 5.73 -17.09
N GLU A 39 -5.75 4.95 -17.23
CA GLU A 39 -6.41 4.76 -18.50
C GLU A 39 -7.34 5.96 -18.75
N ILE A 40 -7.12 6.69 -19.83
CA ILE A 40 -7.92 7.86 -20.25
C ILE A 40 -8.79 7.40 -21.41
N HIS A 41 -10.11 7.50 -21.23
CA HIS A 41 -11.11 7.07 -22.21
C HIS A 41 -11.51 8.25 -23.08
N GLY A 42 -10.88 8.38 -24.25
CA GLY A 42 -11.10 9.43 -25.25
C GLY A 42 -9.81 9.87 -25.93
N GLY A 43 -9.96 10.77 -26.93
CA GLY A 43 -8.84 11.29 -27.67
C GLY A 43 -8.04 12.32 -26.87
N VAL A 44 -6.83 11.97 -26.47
CA VAL A 44 -5.87 12.87 -25.80
C VAL A 44 -5.00 13.53 -26.89
N ASP A 45 -4.80 14.83 -26.79
CA ASP A 45 -3.75 15.54 -27.55
C ASP A 45 -2.40 15.35 -26.83
N PRO A 46 -1.42 14.59 -27.40
CA PRO A 46 -0.17 14.29 -26.73
C PRO A 46 0.72 15.51 -26.49
N GLU A 47 0.66 16.54 -27.38
CA GLU A 47 1.48 17.75 -27.23
C GLU A 47 0.94 18.62 -26.09
N LEU A 48 -0.39 18.77 -26.04
CA LEU A 48 -1.06 19.47 -24.97
C LEU A 48 -0.86 18.78 -23.63
N PHE A 49 -0.93 17.44 -23.62
CA PHE A 49 -0.68 16.62 -22.45
C PHE A 49 0.76 16.76 -21.94
N ALA A 50 1.75 16.69 -22.84
CA ALA A 50 3.15 16.91 -22.51
C ALA A 50 3.40 18.30 -21.93
N ARG A 51 2.73 19.32 -22.48
CA ARG A 51 2.81 20.69 -21.96
C ARG A 51 2.22 20.79 -20.55
N ALA A 52 1.04 20.23 -20.32
CA ALA A 52 0.39 20.21 -19.01
C ALA A 52 1.28 19.51 -17.97
N LEU A 53 1.78 18.34 -18.32
CA LEU A 53 2.62 17.53 -17.43
C LEU A 53 3.94 18.24 -17.08
N ARG A 54 4.62 18.87 -18.05
CA ARG A 54 5.85 19.64 -17.78
C ARG A 54 5.61 20.82 -16.84
N LEU A 55 4.50 21.53 -16.99
CA LEU A 55 4.14 22.62 -16.07
C LEU A 55 3.99 22.10 -14.64
N VAL A 56 3.25 21.00 -14.46
CA VAL A 56 2.98 20.44 -13.12
C VAL A 56 4.23 19.81 -12.51
N VAL A 57 5.05 19.13 -13.29
CA VAL A 57 6.35 18.62 -12.82
C VAL A 57 7.22 19.79 -12.35
N GLY A 58 7.24 20.91 -13.10
CA GLY A 58 7.96 22.12 -12.68
C GLY A 58 7.47 22.74 -11.36
N GLU A 59 6.19 22.53 -11.01
CA GLU A 59 5.59 22.99 -9.76
C GLU A 59 5.94 22.07 -8.55
N ALA A 60 6.34 20.82 -8.78
CA ALA A 60 6.50 19.78 -7.75
C ALA A 60 7.97 19.61 -7.35
N GLU A 61 8.43 20.38 -6.36
CA GLU A 61 9.85 20.40 -5.92
C GLU A 61 10.39 19.00 -5.57
N ALA A 62 9.58 18.11 -5.01
CA ALA A 62 9.99 16.74 -4.67
C ALA A 62 10.45 15.90 -5.87
N LEU A 63 10.04 16.25 -7.09
CA LEU A 63 10.48 15.60 -8.32
C LEU A 63 11.83 16.12 -8.83
N HIS A 64 12.34 17.23 -8.26
CA HIS A 64 13.59 17.87 -8.64
C HIS A 64 14.73 17.64 -7.66
N VAL A 65 14.55 16.78 -6.66
CA VAL A 65 15.59 16.46 -5.70
C VAL A 65 16.53 15.37 -6.22
N ARG A 66 17.78 15.45 -5.79
CA ARG A 66 18.74 14.35 -5.77
C ARG A 66 19.28 14.22 -4.36
N PHE A 67 19.63 13.00 -3.99
CA PHE A 67 20.28 12.76 -2.70
C PHE A 67 21.79 13.00 -2.83
N VAL A 68 22.38 13.62 -1.82
CA VAL A 68 23.81 13.98 -1.79
C VAL A 68 24.38 13.51 -0.46
N GLU A 69 25.50 12.80 -0.53
CA GLU A 69 26.24 12.40 0.65
C GLU A 69 27.23 13.53 1.02
N GLU A 70 27.07 14.13 2.19
CA GLU A 70 27.93 15.20 2.72
C GLU A 70 28.60 14.71 4.02
N GLY A 71 29.76 14.08 3.92
CA GLY A 71 30.44 13.42 5.04
C GLY A 71 29.59 12.21 5.52
N ASP A 72 29.23 12.19 6.79
CA ASP A 72 28.40 11.14 7.39
C ASP A 72 26.89 11.41 7.27
N GLU A 73 26.49 12.53 6.70
CA GLU A 73 25.10 12.91 6.51
C GLU A 73 24.67 12.75 5.06
N VAL A 74 23.40 12.40 4.88
CA VAL A 74 22.74 12.46 3.58
C VAL A 74 21.75 13.61 3.56
N ARG A 75 21.78 14.39 2.50
CA ARG A 75 20.94 15.57 2.28
C ARG A 75 20.26 15.47 0.92
N GLN A 76 19.34 16.37 0.63
CA GLN A 76 18.75 16.49 -0.69
C GLN A 76 19.05 17.86 -1.28
N ALA A 77 19.49 17.88 -2.53
CA ALA A 77 19.72 19.09 -3.29
C ALA A 77 18.59 19.26 -4.32
N LEU A 78 18.02 20.48 -4.38
CA LEU A 78 17.10 20.83 -5.45
C LEU A 78 17.89 21.07 -6.74
N ARG A 79 17.46 20.42 -7.82
CA ARG A 79 17.95 20.69 -9.17
C ARG A 79 17.00 21.68 -9.84
N GLU A 80 17.54 22.50 -10.74
CA GLU A 80 16.68 23.22 -11.68
C GLU A 80 15.82 22.21 -12.47
N PRO A 81 14.53 22.53 -12.72
CA PRO A 81 13.72 21.71 -13.59
C PRO A 81 14.37 21.55 -14.96
N ALA A 82 15.01 20.40 -15.18
CA ALA A 82 15.61 20.12 -16.47
C ALA A 82 14.51 19.77 -17.47
N ASP A 83 14.74 20.12 -18.75
CA ASP A 83 13.89 19.61 -19.82
C ASP A 83 14.02 18.09 -19.92
N TRP A 84 12.90 17.41 -20.01
CA TRP A 84 12.82 15.96 -20.14
C TRP A 84 11.75 15.59 -21.18
N PRO A 85 12.05 14.64 -22.07
CA PRO A 85 11.07 14.19 -23.04
C PRO A 85 10.00 13.34 -22.38
N LEU A 86 8.71 13.62 -22.62
CA LEU A 86 7.66 12.65 -22.38
C LEU A 86 7.77 11.55 -23.43
N THR A 87 7.90 10.29 -22.99
CA THR A 87 7.81 9.16 -23.89
C THR A 87 6.36 9.01 -24.37
N VAL A 88 6.14 9.15 -25.67
CA VAL A 88 4.84 8.89 -26.31
C VAL A 88 5.02 7.73 -27.27
N THR A 89 4.26 6.65 -27.05
CA THR A 89 4.36 5.43 -27.86
C THR A 89 2.96 5.05 -28.37
N ASP A 90 2.82 4.90 -29.69
CA ASP A 90 1.60 4.39 -30.31
C ASP A 90 1.72 2.86 -30.43
N LEU A 91 0.95 2.15 -29.63
CA LEU A 91 0.86 0.69 -29.61
C LEU A 91 -0.44 0.19 -30.25
N SER A 92 -1.26 1.10 -30.79
CA SER A 92 -2.60 0.75 -31.30
C SER A 92 -2.58 -0.20 -32.52
N ALA A 93 -1.42 -0.35 -33.18
CA ALA A 93 -1.23 -1.28 -34.30
C ALA A 93 -0.66 -2.65 -33.87
N GLU A 94 -0.30 -2.84 -32.59
CA GLU A 94 0.16 -4.13 -32.09
C GLU A 94 -0.96 -5.18 -32.09
N PRO A 95 -0.66 -6.48 -32.23
CA PRO A 95 -1.67 -7.54 -32.18
C PRO A 95 -2.48 -7.56 -30.87
N ASP A 96 -1.87 -7.21 -29.75
CA ASP A 96 -2.48 -6.99 -28.44
C ASP A 96 -1.91 -5.70 -27.83
N PRO A 97 -2.52 -4.54 -28.11
CA PRO A 97 -2.03 -3.25 -27.65
C PRO A 97 -1.96 -3.13 -26.12
N GLU A 98 -2.91 -3.75 -25.41
CA GLU A 98 -2.94 -3.70 -23.95
C GLU A 98 -1.83 -4.54 -23.36
N GLN A 99 -1.55 -5.72 -23.90
CA GLN A 99 -0.43 -6.54 -23.44
C GLN A 99 0.90 -5.86 -23.74
N ALA A 100 1.07 -5.30 -24.94
CA ALA A 100 2.26 -4.52 -25.28
C ALA A 100 2.50 -3.33 -24.34
N ALA A 101 1.44 -2.65 -23.93
CA ALA A 101 1.52 -1.56 -22.96
C ALA A 101 1.88 -2.08 -21.55
N ARG A 102 1.32 -3.21 -21.10
CA ARG A 102 1.69 -3.86 -19.85
C ARG A 102 3.16 -4.27 -19.84
N ASP A 103 3.63 -4.90 -20.91
CA ASP A 103 5.03 -5.32 -21.03
C ASP A 103 5.99 -4.14 -21.01
N TRP A 104 5.60 -3.02 -21.66
CA TRP A 104 6.36 -1.77 -21.63
C TRP A 104 6.45 -1.23 -20.19
N MET A 105 5.33 -1.18 -19.47
CA MET A 105 5.27 -0.68 -18.09
C MET A 105 6.02 -1.59 -17.10
N ASP A 106 5.91 -2.91 -17.27
CA ASP A 106 6.66 -3.90 -16.49
C ASP A 106 8.17 -3.70 -16.67
N ALA A 107 8.62 -3.49 -17.91
CA ALA A 107 10.01 -3.17 -18.20
C ALA A 107 10.45 -1.82 -17.60
N ALA A 108 9.56 -0.82 -17.60
CA ALA A 108 9.84 0.48 -16.99
C ALA A 108 9.98 0.39 -15.46
N VAL A 109 9.06 -0.30 -14.78
CA VAL A 109 9.14 -0.54 -13.33
C VAL A 109 10.38 -1.36 -12.95
N ALA A 110 10.79 -2.28 -13.83
CA ALA A 110 11.98 -3.12 -13.60
C ALA A 110 13.31 -2.36 -13.69
N ARG A 111 13.35 -1.15 -14.26
CA ARG A 111 14.58 -0.34 -14.30
C ARG A 111 14.88 0.23 -12.92
N PRO A 112 16.10 0.05 -12.38
CA PRO A 112 16.49 0.70 -11.13
C PRO A 112 16.57 2.23 -11.32
N MET A 113 16.44 2.97 -10.22
CA MET A 113 16.72 4.40 -10.13
C MET A 113 17.77 4.66 -9.06
N ASN A 114 18.85 5.30 -9.40
CA ASN A 114 19.89 5.71 -8.45
C ASN A 114 19.51 7.05 -7.81
N LEU A 115 19.34 7.08 -6.50
CA LEU A 115 18.95 8.28 -5.73
C LEU A 115 19.90 9.45 -5.91
N THR A 116 21.20 9.21 -6.18
CA THR A 116 22.20 10.26 -6.28
C THR A 116 22.44 10.78 -7.70
N GLU A 117 22.06 10.02 -8.72
CA GLU A 117 22.43 10.30 -10.11
C GLU A 117 21.22 10.51 -11.00
N ASP A 118 20.19 9.66 -10.85
CA ASP A 118 19.09 9.59 -11.78
C ASP A 118 17.99 10.64 -11.50
N ARG A 119 17.09 10.77 -12.47
CA ARG A 119 15.78 11.38 -12.28
C ARG A 119 14.90 10.37 -11.56
N LEU A 120 14.27 10.79 -10.46
CA LEU A 120 13.53 9.89 -9.58
C LEU A 120 12.06 9.73 -9.96
N PHE A 121 11.72 10.08 -11.19
CA PHE A 121 10.42 9.86 -11.81
C PHE A 121 10.54 9.51 -13.29
N GLU A 122 9.52 8.85 -13.80
CA GLU A 122 9.40 8.49 -15.22
C GLU A 122 7.93 8.53 -15.63
N TYR A 123 7.64 9.17 -16.77
CA TYR A 123 6.31 9.24 -17.33
C TYR A 123 6.28 8.79 -18.79
N ALA A 124 5.20 8.14 -19.18
CA ALA A 124 4.91 7.80 -20.57
C ALA A 124 3.43 7.91 -20.88
N LEU A 125 3.12 8.27 -22.10
CA LEU A 125 1.77 8.24 -22.66
C LEU A 125 1.73 7.15 -23.73
N LEU A 126 1.02 6.06 -23.44
CA LEU A 126 0.91 4.90 -24.31
C LEU A 126 -0.48 4.93 -24.97
N LYS A 127 -0.52 5.03 -26.30
CA LYS A 127 -1.78 4.94 -27.05
C LYS A 127 -2.07 3.47 -27.36
N VAL A 128 -3.13 2.94 -26.78
CA VAL A 128 -3.57 1.55 -26.93
C VAL A 128 -4.78 1.37 -27.83
N GLY A 129 -5.34 2.46 -28.34
CA GLY A 129 -6.46 2.45 -29.27
C GLY A 129 -6.71 3.84 -29.83
N ALA A 130 -7.71 3.99 -30.74
CA ALA A 130 -8.03 5.27 -31.35
C ALA A 130 -8.34 6.35 -30.30
N ASP A 131 -9.13 5.98 -29.29
CA ASP A 131 -9.61 6.85 -28.22
C ASP A 131 -9.29 6.27 -26.84
N ARG A 132 -8.12 5.62 -26.69
CA ARG A 132 -7.66 5.04 -25.43
C ARG A 132 -6.18 5.29 -25.23
N PHE A 133 -5.84 5.96 -24.12
CA PHE A 133 -4.48 6.29 -23.75
C PHE A 133 -4.21 5.85 -22.32
N TRP A 134 -3.04 5.29 -22.08
CA TRP A 134 -2.56 4.92 -20.75
C TRP A 134 -1.42 5.86 -20.37
N TRP A 135 -1.64 6.65 -19.33
CA TRP A 135 -0.61 7.51 -18.76
C TRP A 135 0.11 6.79 -17.63
N TYR A 136 1.29 6.29 -17.92
CA TYR A 136 2.17 5.66 -16.94
C TYR A 136 2.86 6.71 -16.06
N GLN A 137 2.92 6.43 -14.77
CA GLN A 137 3.57 7.22 -13.72
C GLN A 137 4.46 6.30 -12.90
N GLY A 138 5.78 6.47 -13.01
CA GLY A 138 6.79 5.73 -12.24
C GLY A 138 7.57 6.68 -11.36
N TYR A 139 7.80 6.30 -10.10
CA TYR A 139 8.57 7.10 -9.13
C TYR A 139 9.51 6.23 -8.32
N HIS A 140 10.59 6.84 -7.80
CA HIS A 140 11.27 6.29 -6.64
C HIS A 140 10.47 6.66 -5.37
N HIS A 141 10.20 5.69 -4.51
CA HIS A 141 9.36 5.92 -3.32
C HIS A 141 9.94 6.96 -2.35
N ALA A 142 11.26 7.22 -2.39
CA ALA A 142 11.89 8.29 -1.62
C ALA A 142 11.40 9.70 -1.98
N VAL A 143 10.80 9.89 -3.16
CA VAL A 143 10.30 11.20 -3.60
C VAL A 143 8.79 11.25 -3.76
N MET A 144 8.11 10.10 -3.76
CA MET A 144 6.66 10.08 -4.00
C MET A 144 5.97 8.90 -3.31
N ASP A 145 4.87 9.17 -2.63
CA ASP A 145 3.89 8.17 -2.18
C ASP A 145 2.58 8.27 -3.00
N ALA A 146 1.65 7.34 -2.78
CA ALA A 146 0.38 7.31 -3.52
C ALA A 146 -0.45 8.59 -3.34
N PHE A 147 -0.42 9.23 -2.17
CA PHE A 147 -1.11 10.49 -1.96
C PHE A 147 -0.45 11.64 -2.73
N GLY A 148 0.88 11.68 -2.74
CA GLY A 148 1.64 12.65 -3.54
C GLY A 148 1.39 12.48 -5.05
N ALA A 149 1.38 11.24 -5.55
CA ALA A 149 1.07 10.93 -6.94
C ALA A 149 -0.36 11.39 -7.32
N LEU A 150 -1.35 11.19 -6.43
CA LEU A 150 -2.70 11.69 -6.63
C LEU A 150 -2.76 13.23 -6.73
N LEU A 151 -1.97 13.96 -5.95
CA LEU A 151 -1.88 15.43 -6.05
C LEU A 151 -1.36 15.85 -7.45
N ILE A 152 -0.29 15.19 -7.92
CA ILE A 152 0.24 15.41 -9.28
C ILE A 152 -0.83 15.12 -10.33
N THR A 153 -1.47 13.96 -10.24
CA THR A 153 -2.49 13.51 -11.20
C THR A 153 -3.64 14.51 -11.32
N ARG A 154 -4.20 14.96 -10.20
CA ARG A 154 -5.27 15.97 -10.18
C ARG A 154 -4.83 17.27 -10.83
N ARG A 155 -3.64 17.74 -10.47
CA ARG A 155 -3.12 19.00 -11.03
C ARG A 155 -2.88 18.91 -12.52
N VAL A 156 -2.36 17.77 -13.03
CA VAL A 156 -2.18 17.56 -14.49
C VAL A 156 -3.53 17.59 -15.20
N ALA A 157 -4.55 16.95 -14.63
CA ALA A 157 -5.90 16.97 -15.19
C ALA A 157 -6.50 18.38 -15.23
N ASP A 158 -6.33 19.17 -14.15
CA ASP A 158 -6.79 20.56 -14.10
C ASP A 158 -6.08 21.42 -15.13
N VAL A 159 -4.74 21.31 -15.23
CA VAL A 159 -3.94 22.09 -16.17
C VAL A 159 -4.26 21.69 -17.61
N TYR A 160 -4.34 20.38 -17.90
CA TYR A 160 -4.73 19.89 -19.23
C TYR A 160 -6.10 20.42 -19.63
N THR A 161 -7.07 20.37 -18.72
CA THR A 161 -8.43 20.87 -18.98
C THR A 161 -8.44 22.36 -19.28
N ALA A 162 -7.70 23.16 -18.48
CA ALA A 162 -7.59 24.60 -18.73
C ALA A 162 -6.96 24.90 -20.09
N LEU A 163 -5.88 24.20 -20.43
CA LEU A 163 -5.21 24.37 -21.74
C LEU A 163 -6.10 23.93 -22.90
N ALA A 164 -6.81 22.81 -22.78
CA ALA A 164 -7.73 22.32 -23.83
C ALA A 164 -8.90 23.28 -24.10
N GLN A 165 -9.32 23.98 -23.07
CA GLN A 165 -10.39 24.99 -23.15
C GLN A 165 -9.88 26.42 -23.54
N GLY A 166 -8.56 26.58 -23.73
CA GLY A 166 -7.96 27.90 -23.99
C GLY A 166 -8.03 28.86 -22.80
N GLY A 167 -8.27 28.33 -21.60
CA GLY A 167 -8.38 29.07 -20.34
C GLY A 167 -7.03 29.30 -19.64
N PRO A 168 -7.00 30.17 -18.62
CA PRO A 168 -5.81 30.41 -17.84
C PRO A 168 -5.50 29.22 -16.94
N VAL A 169 -4.22 28.86 -16.86
CA VAL A 169 -3.74 27.92 -15.82
C VAL A 169 -3.68 28.67 -14.49
N GLY A 170 -4.45 28.21 -13.50
CA GLY A 170 -4.44 28.78 -12.17
C GLY A 170 -3.09 28.57 -11.46
N ALA A 171 -2.85 29.33 -10.38
CA ALA A 171 -1.66 29.17 -9.54
C ALA A 171 -1.53 27.73 -9.01
N SER A 172 -0.27 27.32 -8.75
CA SER A 172 0.00 26.01 -8.15
C SER A 172 -0.65 25.86 -6.78
N PRO A 173 -1.37 24.76 -6.51
CA PRO A 173 -1.90 24.47 -5.18
C PRO A 173 -0.86 23.85 -4.24
N PHE A 174 0.34 23.51 -4.75
CA PHE A 174 1.35 22.77 -4.01
C PHE A 174 2.03 23.64 -2.95
N GLY A 175 2.36 22.99 -1.82
CA GLY A 175 3.27 23.51 -0.83
C GLY A 175 4.73 23.23 -1.24
N THR A 176 5.67 23.92 -0.61
CA THR A 176 7.10 23.74 -0.86
C THR A 176 7.68 22.59 -0.05
N LEU A 177 8.78 22.02 -0.52
CA LEU A 177 9.51 21.00 0.23
C LEU A 177 10.13 21.58 1.51
N SER A 178 10.54 22.83 1.50
CA SER A 178 11.04 23.54 2.69
C SER A 178 9.99 23.67 3.78
N ASP A 179 8.75 24.00 3.42
CA ASP A 179 7.65 24.07 4.39
C ASP A 179 7.33 22.69 4.99
N LEU A 180 7.40 21.64 4.16
CA LEU A 180 7.22 20.26 4.63
C LEU A 180 8.31 19.86 5.62
N ILE A 181 9.57 20.17 5.34
CA ILE A 181 10.70 19.91 6.23
C ILE A 181 10.59 20.72 7.51
N ALA A 182 10.24 22.01 7.42
CA ALA A 182 10.02 22.86 8.59
C ALA A 182 8.89 22.33 9.49
N ALA A 183 7.79 21.84 8.91
CA ALA A 183 6.71 21.23 9.65
C ALA A 183 7.13 19.92 10.34
N GLU A 184 8.06 19.17 9.75
CA GLU A 184 8.62 17.98 10.36
C GLU A 184 9.59 18.31 11.48
N GLN A 185 10.48 19.27 11.28
CA GLN A 185 11.40 19.76 12.34
C GLN A 185 10.63 20.32 13.55
N ALA A 186 9.54 21.04 13.30
CA ALA A 186 8.65 21.52 14.37
C ALA A 186 8.01 20.35 15.15
N TYR A 187 7.64 19.26 14.48
CA TYR A 187 7.17 18.06 15.16
C TYR A 187 8.27 17.39 15.99
N GLN A 188 9.48 17.26 15.44
CA GLN A 188 10.62 16.68 16.14
C GLN A 188 11.00 17.46 17.42
N ALA A 189 10.72 18.76 17.45
CA ALA A 189 10.97 19.63 18.61
C ALA A 189 9.74 19.76 19.54
N SER A 190 8.63 19.08 19.25
CA SER A 190 7.36 19.26 19.98
C SER A 190 7.16 18.27 21.12
N GLU A 191 6.33 18.61 22.08
CA GLU A 191 5.84 17.69 23.12
C GLU A 191 5.03 16.53 22.52
N GLN A 192 4.42 16.72 21.34
CA GLN A 192 3.67 15.67 20.65
C GLN A 192 4.57 14.48 20.29
N LEU A 193 5.82 14.70 19.92
CA LEU A 193 6.77 13.60 19.68
C LEU A 193 6.97 12.74 20.91
N ALA A 194 7.12 13.36 22.09
CA ALA A 194 7.27 12.62 23.35
C ALA A 194 6.00 11.85 23.72
N GLN A 195 4.83 12.44 23.49
CA GLN A 195 3.53 11.79 23.72
C GLN A 195 3.34 10.60 22.76
N ASP A 196 3.66 10.77 21.48
CA ASP A 196 3.57 9.71 20.48
C ASP A 196 4.52 8.54 20.83
N ARG A 197 5.75 8.86 21.23
CA ARG A 197 6.73 7.89 21.70
C ARG A 197 6.21 7.10 22.91
N ALA A 198 5.70 7.78 23.92
CA ALA A 198 5.14 7.16 25.13
C ALA A 198 3.98 6.23 24.77
N TYR A 199 3.04 6.67 23.94
CA TYR A 199 1.91 5.88 23.47
C TYR A 199 2.38 4.54 22.82
N TRP A 200 3.31 4.62 21.88
CA TRP A 200 3.77 3.43 21.16
C TRP A 200 4.60 2.49 22.05
N THR A 201 5.48 3.03 22.89
CA THR A 201 6.33 2.20 23.78
C THR A 201 5.50 1.52 24.88
N GLU A 202 4.48 2.17 25.43
CA GLU A 202 3.55 1.58 26.37
C GLU A 202 2.68 0.48 25.72
N ARG A 203 2.15 0.79 24.54
CA ARG A 203 1.24 -0.10 23.80
C ARG A 203 1.86 -1.42 23.41
N PHE A 204 3.14 -1.44 23.14
CA PHE A 204 3.90 -2.60 22.69
C PHE A 204 5.01 -3.01 23.68
N ALA A 205 4.91 -2.60 24.95
CA ALA A 205 5.90 -2.91 26.00
C ALA A 205 6.14 -4.42 26.18
N ASP A 206 5.11 -5.24 25.96
CA ASP A 206 5.16 -6.71 26.00
C ASP A 206 5.77 -7.36 24.76
N ARG A 207 6.16 -6.55 23.73
CA ARG A 207 6.83 -6.99 22.49
C ARG A 207 6.16 -8.21 21.84
N PRO A 208 4.88 -8.11 21.45
CA PRO A 208 4.17 -9.23 20.88
C PRO A 208 4.87 -9.71 19.61
N GLN A 209 5.01 -11.05 19.48
CA GLN A 209 5.52 -11.62 18.23
C GLN A 209 4.46 -11.51 17.13
N PRO A 210 4.83 -11.09 15.91
CA PRO A 210 3.88 -11.03 14.82
C PRO A 210 3.42 -12.44 14.42
N ALA A 211 2.13 -12.59 14.22
CA ALA A 211 1.55 -13.83 13.70
C ALA A 211 1.61 -13.80 12.16
N GLY A 212 2.80 -13.92 11.57
CA GLY A 212 2.98 -14.00 10.13
C GLY A 212 2.31 -15.25 9.54
N ILE A 213 1.79 -15.15 8.33
CA ILE A 213 1.11 -16.26 7.63
C ILE A 213 2.13 -17.09 6.85
N VAL A 214 3.01 -16.45 6.10
CA VAL A 214 4.03 -17.11 5.27
C VAL A 214 5.45 -16.90 5.78
N GLY A 215 5.67 -15.94 6.68
CA GLY A 215 6.94 -15.72 7.36
C GLY A 215 7.68 -14.47 6.89
N THR A 216 9.00 -14.44 7.11
CA THR A 216 9.87 -13.30 6.79
C THR A 216 10.91 -13.71 5.77
N PRO A 217 11.02 -13.00 4.62
CA PRO A 217 11.99 -13.35 3.59
C PRO A 217 13.42 -12.98 4.00
N SER A 218 14.39 -13.72 3.48
CA SER A 218 15.82 -13.45 3.67
C SER A 218 16.40 -12.58 2.56
N THR A 219 15.79 -12.58 1.40
CA THR A 219 16.25 -11.87 0.19
C THR A 219 15.33 -10.73 -0.22
N THR A 220 15.71 -9.98 -1.22
CA THR A 220 14.87 -9.00 -1.92
C THR A 220 14.61 -9.53 -3.33
N PRO A 221 13.35 -9.77 -3.71
CA PRO A 221 13.05 -10.40 -5.00
C PRO A 221 13.14 -9.38 -6.12
N GLU A 222 13.32 -9.86 -7.34
CA GLU A 222 13.18 -9.02 -8.53
C GLU A 222 11.74 -8.60 -8.78
N ARG A 223 10.79 -9.47 -8.44
CA ARG A 223 9.35 -9.24 -8.60
C ARG A 223 8.58 -9.96 -7.49
N TYR A 224 7.57 -9.29 -6.93
CA TYR A 224 6.62 -9.91 -6.01
C TYR A 224 5.54 -10.68 -6.78
N LEU A 225 5.04 -11.75 -6.15
CA LEU A 225 3.85 -12.43 -6.63
C LEU A 225 2.62 -11.57 -6.35
N ARG A 226 1.67 -11.57 -7.29
CA ARG A 226 0.39 -10.88 -7.14
C ARG A 226 -0.76 -11.75 -7.62
N HIS A 227 -1.85 -11.70 -6.88
CA HIS A 227 -3.15 -12.23 -7.32
C HIS A 227 -4.20 -11.14 -7.15
N THR A 228 -4.92 -10.84 -8.24
CA THR A 228 -5.87 -9.71 -8.32
C THR A 228 -7.28 -10.22 -8.59
N THR A 229 -8.27 -9.62 -7.92
CA THR A 229 -9.70 -9.81 -8.25
C THR A 229 -10.41 -8.46 -8.22
N ALA A 230 -11.12 -8.14 -9.29
CA ALA A 230 -12.10 -7.07 -9.27
C ALA A 230 -13.37 -7.58 -8.56
N TRP A 231 -13.92 -6.77 -7.67
CA TRP A 231 -15.17 -7.10 -6.99
C TRP A 231 -16.36 -6.70 -7.83
N GLU A 232 -17.32 -7.60 -7.88
CA GLU A 232 -18.59 -7.32 -8.57
C GLU A 232 -19.33 -6.16 -7.88
N PRO A 233 -20.03 -5.31 -8.61
CA PRO A 233 -20.77 -4.18 -8.04
C PRO A 233 -21.76 -4.59 -6.94
N ALA A 234 -22.36 -5.80 -7.04
CA ALA A 234 -23.24 -6.35 -6.03
C ALA A 234 -22.51 -6.66 -4.72
N GLU A 235 -21.30 -7.23 -4.77
CA GLU A 235 -20.46 -7.51 -3.60
C GLU A 235 -20.02 -6.20 -2.92
N HIS A 236 -19.68 -5.19 -3.70
CA HIS A 236 -19.35 -3.85 -3.18
C HIS A 236 -20.54 -3.20 -2.48
N THR A 237 -21.72 -3.30 -3.07
CA THR A 237 -22.97 -2.80 -2.44
C THR A 237 -23.21 -3.53 -1.13
N ALA A 238 -23.10 -4.86 -1.11
CA ALA A 238 -23.28 -5.68 0.09
C ALA A 238 -22.28 -5.29 1.20
N LEU A 239 -21.02 -5.03 0.87
CA LEU A 239 -20.00 -4.57 1.81
C LEU A 239 -20.37 -3.21 2.43
N ARG A 240 -20.81 -2.26 1.63
CA ARG A 240 -21.26 -0.94 2.10
C ARG A 240 -22.51 -1.03 2.98
N ASP A 241 -23.43 -1.91 2.63
CA ASP A 241 -24.64 -2.16 3.44
C ASP A 241 -24.29 -2.81 4.77
N ALA A 242 -23.37 -3.77 4.79
CA ALA A 242 -22.88 -4.38 6.02
C ALA A 242 -22.17 -3.33 6.92
N ALA A 243 -21.35 -2.47 6.33
CA ALA A 243 -20.68 -1.37 7.03
C ALA A 243 -21.72 -0.42 7.69
N ARG A 244 -22.78 -0.06 6.96
CA ARG A 244 -23.89 0.76 7.51
C ARG A 244 -24.60 0.06 8.65
N ARG A 245 -24.94 -1.24 8.51
CA ARG A 245 -25.58 -2.04 9.59
C ARG A 245 -24.70 -2.10 10.84
N ALA A 246 -23.40 -2.30 10.66
CA ALA A 246 -22.41 -2.35 11.74
C ALA A 246 -22.01 -0.96 12.30
N ARG A 247 -22.49 0.12 11.69
CA ARG A 247 -22.08 1.52 12.00
C ARG A 247 -20.56 1.71 11.98
N ALA A 248 -19.89 1.06 11.03
CA ALA A 248 -18.44 1.08 10.87
C ALA A 248 -18.07 1.47 9.42
N PRO A 249 -16.92 2.10 9.18
CA PRO A 249 -16.39 2.24 7.83
C PRO A 249 -16.18 0.87 7.17
N TRP A 250 -16.40 0.78 5.87
CA TRP A 250 -16.21 -0.48 5.14
C TRP A 250 -14.76 -1.01 5.23
N SER A 251 -13.77 -0.10 5.37
CA SER A 251 -12.37 -0.45 5.61
C SER A 251 -12.17 -1.28 6.89
N HIS A 252 -12.99 -1.07 7.92
CA HIS A 252 -12.92 -1.89 9.14
C HIS A 252 -13.34 -3.33 8.90
N LEU A 253 -14.26 -3.58 7.97
CA LEU A 253 -14.66 -4.92 7.58
C LEU A 253 -13.52 -5.64 6.85
N VAL A 254 -12.78 -4.92 6.01
CA VAL A 254 -11.55 -5.45 5.36
C VAL A 254 -10.50 -5.82 6.40
N ILE A 255 -10.24 -4.92 7.35
CA ILE A 255 -9.29 -5.16 8.45
C ILE A 255 -9.75 -6.38 9.30
N ALA A 256 -11.06 -6.48 9.60
CA ALA A 256 -11.61 -7.63 10.33
C ALA A 256 -11.41 -8.94 9.56
N ALA A 257 -11.65 -8.95 8.24
CA ALA A 257 -11.44 -10.14 7.40
C ALA A 257 -9.97 -10.57 7.40
N ALA A 258 -9.03 -9.63 7.28
CA ALA A 258 -7.60 -9.90 7.37
C ALA A 258 -7.20 -10.44 8.74
N ALA A 259 -7.68 -9.83 9.82
CA ALA A 259 -7.40 -10.28 11.20
C ALA A 259 -7.95 -11.68 11.45
N LEU A 260 -9.16 -11.98 10.96
CA LEU A 260 -9.78 -13.31 11.04
C LEU A 260 -9.00 -14.35 10.23
N HIS A 261 -8.51 -13.97 9.05
CA HIS A 261 -7.67 -14.86 8.24
C HIS A 261 -6.37 -15.22 8.97
N VAL A 262 -5.68 -14.25 9.56
CA VAL A 262 -4.48 -14.49 10.37
C VAL A 262 -4.82 -15.39 11.57
N HIS A 263 -5.83 -15.03 12.36
CA HIS A 263 -6.25 -15.78 13.53
C HIS A 263 -6.57 -17.25 13.20
N ARG A 264 -7.31 -17.49 12.09
CA ARG A 264 -7.68 -18.85 11.68
C ARG A 264 -6.53 -19.65 11.09
N THR A 265 -5.60 -18.99 10.43
CA THR A 265 -4.44 -19.67 9.81
C THR A 265 -3.37 -20.02 10.84
N THR A 266 -3.17 -19.15 11.84
CA THR A 266 -2.05 -19.26 12.80
C THR A 266 -2.47 -19.70 14.20
N GLY A 267 -3.77 -19.61 14.56
CA GLY A 267 -4.27 -19.84 15.91
C GLY A 267 -3.97 -18.68 16.88
N ALA A 268 -3.31 -17.60 16.43
CA ALA A 268 -2.91 -16.50 17.30
C ALA A 268 -4.13 -15.72 17.83
N ALA A 269 -4.23 -15.57 19.15
CA ALA A 269 -5.25 -14.73 19.79
C ALA A 269 -4.92 -13.24 19.70
N THR A 270 -3.64 -12.87 19.59
CA THR A 270 -3.19 -11.50 19.34
C THR A 270 -2.65 -11.40 17.92
N VAL A 271 -3.25 -10.50 17.14
CA VAL A 271 -2.88 -10.23 15.75
C VAL A 271 -2.35 -8.81 15.66
N VAL A 272 -1.19 -8.63 15.02
CA VAL A 272 -0.58 -7.32 14.76
C VAL A 272 -0.49 -7.13 13.26
N LEU A 273 -1.40 -6.32 12.70
CA LEU A 273 -1.41 -5.97 11.28
C LEU A 273 -0.61 -4.70 11.03
N GLY A 274 0.03 -4.58 9.86
CA GLY A 274 0.58 -3.32 9.39
C GLY A 274 -0.48 -2.50 8.66
N LEU A 275 -0.72 -1.27 9.09
CA LEU A 275 -1.62 -0.34 8.39
C LEU A 275 -0.83 0.81 7.78
N PRO A 276 -0.79 0.96 6.44
CA PRO A 276 -0.30 2.16 5.80
C PRO A 276 -1.19 3.37 6.15
N VAL A 277 -0.55 4.47 6.51
CA VAL A 277 -1.17 5.75 6.82
C VAL A 277 -0.48 6.87 6.07
N THR A 278 -1.20 7.94 5.78
CA THR A 278 -0.63 9.06 5.01
C THR A 278 0.37 9.90 5.80
N ALA A 279 0.31 9.89 7.13
CA ALA A 279 1.07 10.75 8.06
C ALA A 279 0.95 12.26 7.77
N ARG A 280 -0.07 12.69 7.01
CA ARG A 280 -0.27 14.07 6.52
C ARG A 280 -1.30 14.80 7.37
N LEU A 281 -0.97 15.06 8.64
CA LEU A 281 -1.88 15.73 9.58
C LEU A 281 -1.94 17.26 9.39
N THR A 282 -0.89 17.87 8.82
CA THR A 282 -0.81 19.32 8.60
C THR A 282 -1.37 19.72 7.25
N GLN A 283 -1.79 20.99 7.12
CA GLN A 283 -2.23 21.54 5.83
C GLN A 283 -1.11 21.49 4.80
N VAL A 284 0.12 21.81 5.20
CA VAL A 284 1.32 21.70 4.34
C VAL A 284 1.50 20.27 3.84
N GLY A 285 1.47 19.27 4.74
CA GLY A 285 1.60 17.86 4.35
C GLY A 285 0.54 17.42 3.35
N ARG A 286 -0.70 17.91 3.45
CA ARG A 286 -1.80 17.59 2.54
C ARG A 286 -1.72 18.28 1.18
N ARG A 287 -0.87 19.29 1.02
CA ARG A 287 -0.71 20.06 -0.22
C ARG A 287 0.63 19.83 -0.90
N THR A 288 1.60 19.22 -0.24
CA THR A 288 2.95 19.05 -0.81
C THR A 288 3.10 17.65 -1.40
N PRO A 289 3.27 17.51 -2.73
CA PRO A 289 3.69 16.23 -3.32
C PRO A 289 5.01 15.76 -2.70
N GLY A 290 5.15 14.46 -2.49
CA GLY A 290 6.34 13.91 -1.87
C GLY A 290 6.06 12.59 -1.15
N THR A 291 7.02 12.06 -0.42
CA THR A 291 6.84 10.90 0.45
C THR A 291 6.67 11.31 1.90
N ALA A 292 5.61 10.83 2.54
CA ALA A 292 5.33 11.04 3.96
C ALA A 292 4.70 9.80 4.61
N ALA A 293 4.20 8.86 3.80
CA ALA A 293 3.50 7.66 4.27
C ALA A 293 4.31 6.90 5.33
N ASN A 294 3.59 6.25 6.24
CA ASN A 294 4.13 5.43 7.30
C ASN A 294 3.34 4.11 7.35
N VAL A 295 3.91 3.04 7.90
CA VAL A 295 3.18 1.78 8.12
C VAL A 295 3.20 1.49 9.61
N LEU A 296 2.05 1.50 10.25
CA LEU A 296 1.93 1.42 11.69
C LEU A 296 1.25 0.12 12.15
N PRO A 297 1.64 -0.42 13.31
CA PRO A 297 1.09 -1.66 13.81
C PRO A 297 -0.30 -1.45 14.42
N LEU A 298 -1.27 -2.23 13.93
CA LEU A 298 -2.59 -2.35 14.53
C LEU A 298 -2.68 -3.65 15.31
N ARG A 299 -2.70 -3.56 16.64
CA ARG A 299 -2.84 -4.71 17.52
C ARG A 299 -4.30 -4.99 17.85
N LEU A 300 -4.75 -6.22 17.56
CA LEU A 300 -6.10 -6.70 17.82
C LEU A 300 -6.05 -7.99 18.67
N THR A 301 -7.06 -8.15 19.54
CA THR A 301 -7.24 -9.39 20.33
C THR A 301 -8.50 -10.09 19.84
N LEU A 302 -8.35 -11.31 19.37
CA LEU A 302 -9.44 -12.14 18.87
C LEU A 302 -9.66 -13.32 19.80
N ARG A 303 -10.92 -13.56 20.15
CA ARG A 303 -11.35 -14.75 20.91
C ARG A 303 -12.56 -15.33 20.20
N PRO A 304 -12.75 -16.65 20.18
CA PRO A 304 -13.87 -17.26 19.45
C PRO A 304 -15.24 -16.74 19.86
N GLU A 305 -15.40 -16.32 21.13
CA GLU A 305 -16.63 -15.80 21.71
C GLU A 305 -16.91 -14.34 21.35
N LEU A 306 -15.90 -13.60 20.91
CA LEU A 306 -16.03 -12.19 20.56
C LEU A 306 -17.06 -12.00 19.44
N ALA A 307 -18.04 -11.14 19.63
CA ALA A 307 -18.98 -10.81 18.56
C ALA A 307 -18.29 -10.01 17.44
N LEU A 308 -18.73 -10.18 16.19
CA LEU A 308 -18.19 -9.41 15.06
C LEU A 308 -18.29 -7.89 15.30
N GLY A 309 -19.41 -7.42 15.87
CA GLY A 309 -19.59 -6.00 16.19
C GLY A 309 -18.58 -5.49 17.23
N GLU A 310 -18.22 -6.32 18.21
CA GLU A 310 -17.20 -5.97 19.20
C GLU A 310 -15.81 -5.89 18.55
N LEU A 311 -15.49 -6.81 17.62
CA LEU A 311 -14.25 -6.73 16.83
C LEU A 311 -14.20 -5.46 15.99
N LEU A 312 -15.29 -5.09 15.32
CA LEU A 312 -15.37 -3.85 14.53
C LEU A 312 -15.25 -2.60 15.40
N THR A 313 -15.80 -2.62 16.61
CA THR A 313 -15.63 -1.54 17.60
C THR A 313 -14.17 -1.42 18.03
N GLN A 314 -13.53 -2.55 18.38
CA GLN A 314 -12.11 -2.61 18.72
C GLN A 314 -11.24 -2.05 17.59
N ILE A 315 -11.50 -2.44 16.33
CA ILE A 315 -10.80 -1.91 15.16
C ILE A 315 -10.98 -0.40 15.08
N GLY A 316 -12.21 0.10 15.22
CA GLY A 316 -12.52 1.53 15.14
C GLY A 316 -11.79 2.36 16.20
N GLU A 317 -11.73 1.87 17.44
CA GLU A 317 -10.98 2.50 18.53
C GLU A 317 -9.48 2.54 18.22
N ARG A 318 -8.90 1.41 17.81
CA ARG A 318 -7.46 1.29 17.52
C ARG A 318 -7.03 2.12 16.31
N VAL A 319 -7.83 2.13 15.25
CA VAL A 319 -7.55 2.97 14.07
C VAL A 319 -7.62 4.46 14.41
N ARG A 320 -8.55 4.86 15.29
CA ARG A 320 -8.64 6.26 15.73
C ARG A 320 -7.45 6.66 16.59
N GLU A 321 -7.06 5.82 17.56
CA GLU A 321 -5.87 6.01 18.40
C GLU A 321 -4.62 6.13 17.51
N LEU A 322 -4.39 5.15 16.65
CA LEU A 322 -3.28 5.13 15.71
C LEU A 322 -3.23 6.40 14.84
N GLY A 323 -4.41 6.87 14.37
CA GLY A 323 -4.52 8.10 13.58
C GLY A 323 -4.01 9.34 14.29
N GLY A 324 -4.13 9.43 15.62
CA GLY A 324 -3.58 10.50 16.44
C GLY A 324 -2.05 10.48 16.52
N HIS A 325 -1.43 9.31 16.43
CA HIS A 325 0.01 9.07 16.63
C HIS A 325 0.73 8.65 15.34
N GLN A 326 0.16 8.92 14.16
CA GLN A 326 0.64 8.40 12.88
C GLN A 326 1.93 9.04 12.36
N ARG A 327 2.39 10.13 12.98
CA ARG A 327 3.66 10.79 12.62
C ARG A 327 4.88 10.09 13.22
N TYR A 328 4.73 9.35 14.32
CA TYR A 328 5.81 8.58 14.90
C TYR A 328 6.15 7.40 14.02
N ARG A 329 7.40 7.30 13.59
CA ARG A 329 7.80 6.36 12.55
C ARG A 329 7.87 4.92 13.08
N ALA A 330 7.54 3.95 12.23
CA ALA A 330 7.60 2.53 12.58
C ALA A 330 9.00 2.08 12.99
N GLU A 331 10.03 2.64 12.36
CA GLU A 331 11.43 2.38 12.69
C GLU A 331 11.82 2.93 14.06
N ASP A 332 11.28 4.09 14.42
CA ASP A 332 11.49 4.68 15.75
C ASP A 332 10.83 3.81 16.82
N ILE A 333 9.60 3.31 16.56
CA ILE A 333 8.92 2.34 17.45
C ILE A 333 9.78 1.08 17.60
N GLN A 334 10.26 0.53 16.50
CA GLN A 334 11.10 -0.68 16.50
C GLN A 334 12.39 -0.47 17.29
N ARG A 335 13.05 0.66 17.08
CA ARG A 335 14.28 1.02 17.80
C ARG A 335 14.05 1.22 19.30
N ASP A 336 13.01 1.97 19.68
CA ASP A 336 12.73 2.29 21.08
C ASP A 336 12.30 1.06 21.89
N LEU A 337 11.65 0.11 21.24
CA LEU A 337 11.27 -1.17 21.84
C LEU A 337 12.37 -2.23 21.73
N ALA A 338 13.50 -1.93 21.07
CA ALA A 338 14.57 -2.88 20.76
C ALA A 338 14.03 -4.18 20.13
N LEU A 339 13.09 -4.06 19.18
CA LEU A 339 12.53 -5.21 18.48
C LEU A 339 13.55 -5.76 17.47
N PRO A 340 13.75 -7.08 17.42
CA PRO A 340 14.68 -7.69 16.47
C PRO A 340 14.11 -7.68 15.06
N GLY A 341 14.98 -7.88 14.07
CA GLY A 341 14.59 -8.09 12.68
C GLY A 341 14.74 -6.84 11.78
N ARG A 342 14.31 -7.00 10.52
CA ARG A 342 14.31 -5.93 9.53
C ARG A 342 13.12 -5.00 9.78
N ILE A 343 13.21 -3.80 9.22
CA ILE A 343 12.09 -2.84 9.24
C ILE A 343 10.84 -3.52 8.65
N GLY A 344 9.72 -3.38 9.33
CA GLY A 344 8.43 -3.92 8.87
C GLY A 344 8.20 -5.41 9.15
N THR A 345 9.12 -6.12 9.84
CA THR A 345 8.94 -7.55 10.15
C THR A 345 8.19 -7.83 11.46
N TRP A 346 7.89 -6.81 12.23
CA TRP A 346 7.24 -6.94 13.53
C TRP A 346 5.72 -6.70 13.51
N TYR A 347 5.16 -6.54 12.32
CA TYR A 347 3.73 -6.59 12.01
C TYR A 347 3.53 -7.38 10.72
N ALA A 348 2.49 -8.22 10.67
CA ALA A 348 2.19 -9.03 9.49
C ALA A 348 0.75 -9.59 9.58
N PRO A 349 0.02 -9.64 8.46
CA PRO A 349 0.30 -9.03 7.15
C PRO A 349 0.08 -7.50 7.12
N VAL A 350 0.45 -6.87 6.03
CA VAL A 350 0.08 -5.47 5.75
C VAL A 350 -1.30 -5.42 5.13
N VAL A 351 -2.17 -4.55 5.65
CA VAL A 351 -3.52 -4.32 5.13
C VAL A 351 -3.64 -2.87 4.65
N ASN A 352 -3.58 -2.68 3.35
CA ASN A 352 -3.63 -1.36 2.72
C ASN A 352 -5.01 -1.13 2.09
N VAL A 353 -5.82 -0.30 2.72
CA VAL A 353 -7.15 0.07 2.20
C VAL A 353 -7.09 1.48 1.63
N MET A 354 -7.05 1.58 0.31
CA MET A 354 -6.95 2.84 -0.40
C MET A 354 -8.32 3.23 -0.97
N SER A 355 -8.88 4.28 -0.40
CA SER A 355 -10.16 4.87 -0.81
C SER A 355 -9.91 6.31 -1.25
N PHE A 356 -8.99 6.48 -2.20
CA PHE A 356 -8.76 7.78 -2.81
C PHE A 356 -9.81 8.05 -3.88
N ASP A 357 -10.19 9.32 -3.99
CA ASP A 357 -11.09 9.76 -5.05
C ASP A 357 -10.29 9.96 -6.34
N TYR A 358 -10.40 8.99 -7.23
CA TYR A 358 -9.86 9.00 -8.59
C TYR A 358 -10.94 9.36 -9.65
N ALA A 359 -12.06 9.97 -9.27
CA ALA A 359 -13.02 10.53 -10.22
C ALA A 359 -12.40 11.75 -10.92
N ILE A 360 -11.33 11.51 -11.66
CA ILE A 360 -10.54 12.52 -12.38
C ILE A 360 -10.93 12.50 -13.85
N THR A 361 -11.02 13.67 -14.46
CA THR A 361 -11.30 13.80 -15.90
C THR A 361 -10.31 14.74 -16.56
N PHE A 362 -9.90 14.42 -17.78
CA PHE A 362 -9.06 15.26 -18.63
C PHE A 362 -9.94 15.95 -19.68
N ALA A 363 -10.29 17.21 -19.48
CA ALA A 363 -11.24 17.94 -20.34
C ALA A 363 -12.55 17.18 -20.58
N GLY A 364 -13.08 16.52 -19.53
CA GLY A 364 -14.31 15.72 -19.60
C GLY A 364 -14.09 14.25 -19.98
N LEU A 365 -12.88 13.83 -20.37
CA LEU A 365 -12.54 12.43 -20.62
C LEU A 365 -12.40 11.69 -19.29
N PRO A 366 -13.19 10.63 -19.04
CA PRO A 366 -13.11 9.87 -17.78
C PRO A 366 -11.84 9.04 -17.72
N THR A 367 -11.41 8.72 -16.49
CA THR A 367 -10.21 7.89 -16.26
C THR A 367 -10.49 6.72 -15.36
N THR A 368 -9.67 5.67 -15.52
CA THR A 368 -9.59 4.54 -14.59
C THR A 368 -8.13 4.40 -14.12
N ALA A 369 -7.90 4.40 -12.79
CA ALA A 369 -6.56 4.25 -12.24
C ALA A 369 -6.21 2.79 -11.97
N HIS A 370 -4.96 2.41 -12.23
CA HIS A 370 -4.45 1.05 -12.05
C HIS A 370 -3.11 1.07 -11.34
N ASN A 371 -2.97 0.25 -10.29
CA ASN A 371 -1.70 0.10 -9.59
C ASN A 371 -0.82 -0.98 -10.22
N LEU A 372 0.46 -0.68 -10.39
CA LEU A 372 1.46 -1.59 -10.95
C LEU A 372 2.34 -2.26 -9.89
N THR A 373 2.56 -1.59 -8.75
CA THR A 373 3.54 -2.06 -7.76
C THR A 373 2.96 -2.10 -6.36
N SER A 374 3.54 -2.93 -5.49
CA SER A 374 3.09 -3.09 -4.10
C SER A 374 4.05 -2.48 -3.08
N GLY A 375 5.21 -1.98 -3.53
CA GLY A 375 6.31 -1.64 -2.64
C GLY A 375 6.89 -2.89 -1.94
N LEU A 376 7.50 -2.69 -0.78
CA LEU A 376 8.10 -3.78 0.00
C LEU A 376 7.02 -4.71 0.59
N VAL A 377 7.13 -6.00 0.31
CA VAL A 377 6.27 -7.05 0.86
C VAL A 377 7.10 -7.97 1.75
N GLY A 378 6.81 -7.97 3.04
CA GLY A 378 7.50 -8.82 4.03
C GLY A 378 6.85 -10.20 4.17
N ASP A 379 5.60 -10.27 4.61
CA ASP A 379 4.79 -11.49 4.72
C ASP A 379 3.79 -11.52 3.56
N LEU A 380 2.53 -11.22 3.81
CA LEU A 380 1.51 -10.94 2.80
C LEU A 380 1.13 -9.45 2.83
N THR A 381 0.73 -8.91 1.69
CA THR A 381 0.07 -7.61 1.63
C THR A 381 -1.31 -7.77 1.00
N LEU A 382 -2.35 -7.42 1.75
CA LEU A 382 -3.70 -7.25 1.24
C LEU A 382 -3.87 -5.78 0.87
N ALA A 383 -4.09 -5.47 -0.40
CA ALA A 383 -4.41 -4.12 -0.86
C ALA A 383 -5.82 -4.10 -1.44
N VAL A 384 -6.65 -3.19 -0.96
CA VAL A 384 -8.02 -2.99 -1.46
C VAL A 384 -8.16 -1.56 -1.96
N TRP A 385 -8.47 -1.44 -3.24
CA TRP A 385 -8.53 -0.18 -3.98
C TRP A 385 -9.98 0.17 -4.30
N ASP A 386 -10.58 1.11 -3.60
CA ASP A 386 -11.85 1.72 -4.00
C ASP A 386 -11.56 3.07 -4.67
N ARG A 387 -11.56 3.08 -5.98
CA ARG A 387 -11.24 4.25 -6.81
C ARG A 387 -12.38 5.22 -6.96
N ARG A 388 -13.58 4.82 -6.55
CA ARG A 388 -14.83 5.58 -6.73
C ARG A 388 -15.16 5.92 -8.19
N ASP A 389 -14.63 5.16 -9.13
CA ASP A 389 -14.86 5.28 -10.57
C ASP A 389 -16.12 4.51 -11.05
N GLY A 390 -16.81 3.83 -10.14
CA GLY A 390 -18.00 3.02 -10.42
C GLY A 390 -17.71 1.57 -10.79
N ALA A 391 -16.45 1.18 -11.01
CA ALA A 391 -16.08 -0.20 -11.38
C ALA A 391 -16.02 -1.16 -10.18
N GLY A 392 -16.16 -0.65 -8.96
CA GLY A 392 -16.02 -1.42 -7.73
C GLY A 392 -14.56 -1.56 -7.27
N PRO A 393 -14.33 -2.04 -6.04
CA PRO A 393 -12.99 -2.20 -5.52
C PRO A 393 -12.23 -3.36 -6.17
N VAL A 394 -10.92 -3.18 -6.27
CA VAL A 394 -9.98 -4.24 -6.66
C VAL A 394 -9.26 -4.74 -5.42
N VAL A 395 -9.14 -6.05 -5.29
CA VAL A 395 -8.44 -6.73 -4.19
C VAL A 395 -7.20 -7.40 -4.73
N ASP A 396 -6.04 -6.91 -4.30
CA ASP A 396 -4.74 -7.49 -4.57
C ASP A 396 -4.22 -8.21 -3.33
N VAL A 397 -3.68 -9.41 -3.49
CA VAL A 397 -2.85 -10.06 -2.48
C VAL A 397 -1.46 -10.29 -3.07
N ASN A 398 -0.46 -9.79 -2.36
CA ASN A 398 0.93 -9.87 -2.79
C ASN A 398 1.75 -10.68 -1.79
N ALA A 399 2.73 -11.43 -2.29
CA ALA A 399 3.65 -12.24 -1.50
C ALA A 399 5.08 -12.20 -2.05
N HIS A 400 6.03 -12.49 -1.16
CA HIS A 400 7.42 -12.71 -1.54
C HIS A 400 7.59 -14.10 -2.17
N PRO A 401 8.22 -14.25 -3.35
CA PRO A 401 8.34 -15.52 -4.06
C PRO A 401 9.22 -16.57 -3.33
N GLU A 402 10.07 -16.16 -2.38
CA GLU A 402 10.82 -17.06 -1.50
C GLU A 402 9.90 -17.77 -0.47
N LEU A 403 8.83 -17.12 -0.07
CA LEU A 403 7.95 -17.59 1.02
C LEU A 403 6.67 -18.26 0.52
N CYS A 404 6.30 -18.03 -0.73
CA CYS A 404 5.01 -18.41 -1.26
C CYS A 404 5.11 -18.68 -2.76
N THR A 405 4.52 -19.78 -3.22
CA THR A 405 4.31 -20.04 -4.63
C THR A 405 3.06 -19.32 -5.15
N GLN A 406 2.91 -19.17 -6.46
CA GLN A 406 1.72 -18.59 -7.08
C GLN A 406 0.44 -19.33 -6.69
N ASN A 407 0.49 -20.67 -6.57
CA ASN A 407 -0.65 -21.48 -6.17
C ASN A 407 -1.03 -21.27 -4.70
N GLU A 408 -0.06 -21.19 -3.81
CA GLU A 408 -0.29 -20.90 -2.39
C GLU A 408 -0.87 -19.49 -2.22
N LEU A 409 -0.35 -18.50 -2.95
CA LEU A 409 -0.88 -17.15 -2.96
C LEU A 409 -2.34 -17.13 -3.42
N ALA A 410 -2.69 -17.90 -4.44
CA ALA A 410 -4.08 -18.04 -4.90
C ALA A 410 -4.98 -18.66 -3.82
N VAL A 411 -4.48 -19.57 -2.98
CA VAL A 411 -5.21 -20.11 -1.83
C VAL A 411 -5.44 -19.01 -0.77
N HIS A 412 -4.41 -18.27 -0.39
CA HIS A 412 -4.54 -17.17 0.57
C HIS A 412 -5.50 -16.08 0.07
N HIS A 413 -5.41 -15.76 -1.20
CA HIS A 413 -6.33 -14.80 -1.85
C HIS A 413 -7.79 -15.27 -1.76
N ARG A 414 -8.11 -16.52 -2.14
CA ARG A 414 -9.48 -17.07 -2.03
C ARG A 414 -9.98 -17.06 -0.60
N ARG A 415 -9.14 -17.43 0.39
CA ARG A 415 -9.51 -17.43 1.81
C ARG A 415 -9.78 -16.03 2.33
N LEU A 416 -8.98 -15.03 1.94
CA LEU A 416 -9.22 -13.63 2.27
C LEU A 416 -10.55 -13.12 1.70
N LEU A 417 -10.86 -13.44 0.43
CA LEU A 417 -12.15 -13.10 -0.17
C LEU A 417 -13.31 -13.82 0.53
N THR A 418 -13.15 -15.09 0.91
CA THR A 418 -14.13 -15.84 1.69
C THR A 418 -14.37 -15.21 3.06
N ALA A 419 -13.30 -14.83 3.76
CA ALA A 419 -13.39 -14.13 5.04
C ALA A 419 -14.11 -12.78 4.89
N LEU A 420 -13.83 -12.03 3.84
CA LEU A 420 -14.45 -10.74 3.58
C LEU A 420 -15.94 -10.87 3.25
N ARG A 421 -16.33 -11.90 2.44
CA ARG A 421 -17.75 -12.24 2.20
C ARG A 421 -18.44 -12.68 3.48
N ALA A 422 -17.79 -13.49 4.32
CA ALA A 422 -18.33 -13.94 5.60
C ALA A 422 -18.56 -12.76 6.56
N VAL A 423 -17.60 -11.85 6.69
CA VAL A 423 -17.74 -10.62 7.50
C VAL A 423 -18.91 -9.76 6.97
N THR A 424 -19.04 -9.64 5.65
CA THR A 424 -20.11 -8.88 5.00
C THR A 424 -21.51 -9.47 5.26
N ALA A 425 -21.62 -10.80 5.27
CA ALA A 425 -22.91 -11.51 5.41
C ALA A 425 -23.29 -11.76 6.87
N THR A 426 -22.36 -11.67 7.82
CA THR A 426 -22.57 -12.04 9.22
C THR A 426 -23.28 -10.92 10.01
N ASP A 427 -24.24 -11.30 10.85
CA ASP A 427 -24.82 -10.39 11.82
C ASP A 427 -23.77 -9.93 12.85
N PRO A 428 -23.69 -8.63 13.16
CA PRO A 428 -22.70 -8.11 14.12
C PRO A 428 -22.73 -8.74 15.51
N SER A 429 -23.85 -9.31 15.95
CA SER A 429 -23.99 -9.99 17.25
C SER A 429 -23.39 -11.41 17.26
N ARG A 430 -23.10 -11.97 16.09
CA ARG A 430 -22.62 -13.35 15.97
C ARG A 430 -21.15 -13.46 16.42
N PRO A 431 -20.81 -14.47 17.27
CA PRO A 431 -19.43 -14.76 17.64
C PRO A 431 -18.57 -15.12 16.42
N ILE A 432 -17.34 -14.55 16.37
CA ILE A 432 -16.41 -14.79 15.26
C ILE A 432 -15.99 -16.27 15.15
N GLY A 433 -15.99 -17.00 16.25
CA GLY A 433 -15.72 -18.43 16.28
C GLY A 433 -16.74 -19.28 15.52
N ARG A 434 -17.95 -18.74 15.30
CA ARG A 434 -19.05 -19.42 14.58
C ARG A 434 -19.17 -18.97 13.12
N MET A 435 -18.26 -18.11 12.65
CA MET A 435 -18.26 -17.69 11.26
C MET A 435 -17.65 -18.80 10.40
N ASP A 436 -18.29 -19.07 9.27
CA ASP A 436 -17.78 -20.00 8.27
C ASP A 436 -16.79 -19.29 7.35
N LEU A 437 -15.51 -19.65 7.47
CA LEU A 437 -14.41 -19.08 6.71
C LEU A 437 -13.79 -20.09 5.72
N LEU A 438 -14.37 -21.28 5.58
CA LEU A 438 -13.95 -22.27 4.62
C LEU A 438 -14.86 -22.24 3.38
N SER A 439 -14.28 -22.43 2.20
CA SER A 439 -15.08 -22.73 1.02
C SER A 439 -15.75 -24.09 1.16
N ALA A 440 -16.79 -24.35 0.37
CA ALA A 440 -17.45 -25.67 0.35
C ALA A 440 -16.46 -26.80 0.02
N GLU A 441 -15.53 -26.54 -0.87
CA GLU A 441 -14.47 -27.47 -1.29
C GLU A 441 -13.47 -27.72 -0.14
N GLU A 442 -12.97 -26.66 0.51
CA GLU A 442 -12.08 -26.78 1.67
C GLU A 442 -12.75 -27.50 2.82
N ARG A 443 -14.02 -27.21 3.08
CA ARG A 443 -14.81 -27.93 4.09
C ARG A 443 -14.92 -29.42 3.76
N ALA A 444 -15.23 -29.76 2.51
CA ALA A 444 -15.31 -31.16 2.06
C ALA A 444 -13.95 -31.85 2.20
N ALA A 445 -12.86 -31.19 1.84
CA ALA A 445 -11.50 -31.73 1.98
C ALA A 445 -11.13 -31.98 3.47
N VAL A 446 -11.48 -31.06 4.38
CA VAL A 446 -11.23 -31.23 5.82
C VAL A 446 -12.08 -32.37 6.38
N LEU A 447 -13.34 -32.50 5.98
CA LEU A 447 -14.23 -33.56 6.43
C LEU A 447 -13.89 -34.94 5.85
N ALA A 448 -13.38 -34.99 4.63
CA ALA A 448 -12.88 -36.23 4.02
C ALA A 448 -11.65 -36.77 4.78
N GLY A 449 -11.01 -35.93 5.59
CA GLY A 449 -9.74 -36.24 6.28
C GLY A 449 -8.60 -36.42 5.28
N PRO A 450 -7.34 -36.35 5.69
CA PRO A 450 -6.34 -37.08 4.96
C PRO A 450 -6.83 -38.54 5.00
N ALA A 451 -6.73 -39.24 3.86
CA ALA A 451 -6.69 -40.70 3.88
C ALA A 451 -5.41 -41.09 4.63
N ALA A 452 -5.40 -40.83 5.91
CA ALA A 452 -4.42 -41.36 6.80
C ALA A 452 -4.65 -42.86 6.71
N VAL A 453 -3.82 -43.54 5.95
CA VAL A 453 -3.35 -44.83 6.34
C VAL A 453 -2.70 -44.58 7.71
N VAL A 454 -3.51 -44.48 8.77
CA VAL A 454 -3.03 -44.80 10.10
C VAL A 454 -2.56 -46.24 9.94
N PRO A 455 -1.24 -46.52 9.99
CA PRO A 455 -0.80 -47.90 10.07
C PRO A 455 -1.64 -48.46 11.21
N ALA A 456 -2.39 -49.54 10.97
CA ALA A 456 -3.19 -50.13 11.99
C ALA A 456 -2.21 -50.32 13.19
N ALA A 457 -2.34 -49.43 14.16
CA ALA A 457 -1.57 -49.57 15.38
C ALA A 457 -2.02 -50.93 15.90
N VAL A 458 -1.12 -51.91 15.90
CA VAL A 458 -1.39 -53.19 16.49
C VAL A 458 -1.60 -52.85 17.98
N VAL A 459 -2.83 -52.62 18.38
CA VAL A 459 -3.18 -52.46 19.75
C VAL A 459 -2.90 -53.83 20.36
N PRO A 460 -1.97 -53.95 21.30
CA PRO A 460 -1.68 -55.22 21.92
C PRO A 460 -2.99 -55.72 22.55
N SER A 461 -3.39 -56.92 22.17
CA SER A 461 -4.62 -57.51 22.73
C SER A 461 -4.43 -57.67 24.25
N GLY A 462 -5.26 -56.99 25.03
CA GLY A 462 -5.24 -57.07 26.49
C GLY A 462 -4.85 -55.78 27.21
N VAL A 463 -4.53 -54.70 26.51
CA VAL A 463 -4.24 -53.38 27.12
C VAL A 463 -5.52 -52.54 27.15
N THR A 464 -5.85 -52.01 28.30
CA THR A 464 -6.98 -51.10 28.50
C THR A 464 -6.62 -49.66 28.09
N LEU A 465 -7.63 -48.82 27.76
CA LEU A 465 -7.40 -47.41 27.41
C LEU A 465 -6.58 -46.63 28.44
N PRO A 466 -6.75 -46.79 29.78
CA PRO A 466 -5.90 -46.14 30.76
C PRO A 466 -4.41 -46.56 30.66
N GLU A 467 -4.13 -47.85 30.38
CA GLU A 467 -2.76 -48.36 30.26
C GLU A 467 -2.02 -47.89 28.98
N LEU A 468 -2.76 -47.29 28.03
CA LEU A 468 -2.17 -46.67 26.85
C LEU A 468 -1.71 -45.20 27.08
N PHE A 469 -2.11 -44.62 28.22
CA PHE A 469 -1.79 -43.22 28.57
C PHE A 469 -0.86 -43.12 29.82
N GLU A 470 -0.47 -44.23 30.42
CA GLU A 470 0.63 -44.33 31.41
C GLU A 470 1.96 -44.59 30.68
#